data_369d9e2b88090c08db8b15d23763d3f3
#
_entry.id   369d9e2b88090c08db8b15d23763d3f3
#
_cell.length_a   1.000
_cell.length_b   1.000
_cell.length_c   1.000
_cell.angle_alpha   90.00
_cell.angle_beta   90.00
_cell.angle_gamma   90.00
#
_symmetry.space_group_name_H-M   'P 1'
#
loop_
_entity.id
_entity.type
_entity.pdbx_description
1 polymer ?
#
loop_
_entity_poly.entity_id
_entity_poly.type
_entity_poly.pdbx_seq_one_letter_code
_entity_poly.pdbx_strand_id
1 'polypeptide(L)'
;MTKKGSMKPGKKNKAEEPELEPLCCCEYLDRNGEKNHVAACLCDCQDLDEGCDRWITCKSVQPETYERIMDTISDRLRIPWLRGARKVNISLLPPLFLLPVFLRVASWHFLLGGVVLTSLPVLALWYYYLTHRRKEQTLFFLSLGLFSLGYMYYVFLQEVVPRGRVGPTQLALLTCGLLLILLALCRAKKDPGYLRNPANDDRSLSGSHTEYLNRTGPEKPKGFPGADPAGGLNNRGPKDEPKGCPRTLAGSPATGKEDWCATCRLVRPARAWHCRICGVCVRRMDHHCVWINSCVGESNHQAFMLALLVFLLTSVYGVTLTLDTICTDRSVFTALFYCPGVYANYSSALCFTCVWYSVIIMGGMAYIFLIQLINISYNVTEREVQQALRQKTGRRLLCGLIVDTGQYNRGFLRNWHQFSTLGTHPFHHPAEDIV
;
A
#
# COMPACT_ATOMS: atom_id res chain seq x y z
N MET A 1 38.89 72.15 21.23
CA MET A 1 38.54 71.78 19.84
C MET A 1 38.72 70.26 19.71
N THR A 2 37.64 69.52 19.91
CA THR A 2 37.60 68.05 19.92
C THR A 2 36.91 67.59 18.63
N LYS A 3 37.62 66.86 17.76
CA LYS A 3 37.14 66.28 16.53
C LYS A 3 36.33 65.01 16.86
N LYS A 4 35.05 65.01 16.48
CA LYS A 4 34.20 63.84 16.44
C LYS A 4 34.61 62.94 15.26
N GLY A 5 35.05 61.71 15.55
CA GLY A 5 35.24 60.67 14.57
C GLY A 5 33.91 59.96 14.27
N SER A 6 33.56 59.96 12.99
CA SER A 6 32.39 59.27 12.46
C SER A 6 32.72 57.77 12.28
N MET A 7 32.05 56.92 13.05
CA MET A 7 32.06 55.45 12.86
C MET A 7 31.16 55.04 11.67
N LYS A 8 31.73 54.47 10.64
CA LYS A 8 31.00 53.82 9.54
C LYS A 8 30.40 52.48 10.01
N PRO A 9 29.16 52.14 9.67
CA PRO A 9 28.58 50.83 10.04
C PRO A 9 29.24 49.71 9.26
N GLY A 10 29.71 48.69 9.99
CA GLY A 10 30.33 47.49 9.44
C GLY A 10 29.38 46.71 8.53
N LYS A 11 29.87 46.35 7.37
CA LYS A 11 29.23 45.35 6.45
C LYS A 11 29.07 44.02 7.21
N LYS A 12 27.81 43.62 7.41
CA LYS A 12 27.50 42.23 7.78
C LYS A 12 27.96 41.34 6.66
N ASN A 13 28.97 40.53 6.92
CA ASN A 13 29.36 39.41 6.05
C ASN A 13 28.16 38.48 6.01
N LYS A 14 27.56 38.31 4.82
CA LYS A 14 26.69 37.18 4.52
C LYS A 14 27.58 35.94 4.66
N ALA A 15 27.21 35.06 5.61
CA ALA A 15 27.76 33.70 5.62
C ALA A 15 27.40 33.09 4.27
N GLU A 16 28.37 32.78 3.44
CA GLU A 16 28.20 31.94 2.27
C GLU A 16 27.76 30.58 2.78
N GLU A 17 26.50 30.20 2.45
CA GLU A 17 26.07 28.80 2.54
C GLU A 17 27.03 27.98 1.68
N PRO A 18 27.59 26.88 2.20
CA PRO A 18 28.45 26.03 1.39
C PRO A 18 27.63 25.50 0.22
N GLU A 19 27.96 25.90 -1.00
CA GLU A 19 27.44 25.27 -2.21
C GLU A 19 27.80 23.79 -2.15
N LEU A 20 26.80 22.93 -1.85
CA LEU A 20 26.96 21.50 -1.93
C LEU A 20 27.32 21.15 -3.38
N GLU A 21 28.54 20.70 -3.58
CA GLU A 21 28.97 20.16 -4.88
C GLU A 21 27.96 19.10 -5.37
N PRO A 22 27.60 19.11 -6.66
CA PRO A 22 26.64 18.15 -7.21
C PRO A 22 27.15 16.72 -7.01
N LEU A 23 26.31 15.88 -6.41
CA LEU A 23 26.63 14.48 -6.16
C LEU A 23 26.77 13.73 -7.49
N CYS A 24 27.81 12.90 -7.61
CA CYS A 24 27.94 11.93 -8.70
C CYS A 24 26.83 10.86 -8.63
N CYS A 25 26.55 10.17 -9.74
CA CYS A 25 25.47 9.16 -9.82
C CYS A 25 25.58 8.03 -8.78
N CYS A 26 26.79 7.75 -8.29
CA CYS A 26 27.09 6.71 -7.30
C CYS A 26 27.29 7.23 -5.89
N GLU A 27 27.24 8.54 -5.68
CA GLU A 27 27.42 9.19 -4.37
C GLU A 27 26.07 9.48 -3.71
N TYR A 28 26.06 9.49 -2.38
CA TYR A 28 24.91 9.87 -1.59
C TYR A 28 25.34 10.48 -0.25
N LEU A 29 24.43 11.21 0.37
CA LEU A 29 24.58 11.62 1.77
C LEU A 29 23.93 10.57 2.66
N ASP A 30 24.69 10.09 3.66
CA ASP A 30 24.19 9.16 4.66
C ASP A 30 23.32 9.86 5.72
N ARG A 31 22.95 9.16 6.79
CA ARG A 31 22.14 9.71 7.90
C ARG A 31 22.85 10.82 8.67
N ASN A 32 24.17 10.82 8.66
CA ASN A 32 25.00 11.80 9.37
C ASN A 32 25.29 13.02 8.50
N GLY A 33 24.88 12.99 7.24
CA GLY A 33 25.19 14.03 6.25
C GLY A 33 26.58 13.86 5.61
N GLU A 34 27.25 12.74 5.82
CA GLU A 34 28.54 12.44 5.24
C GLU A 34 28.39 11.88 3.81
N LYS A 35 29.31 12.27 2.93
CA LYS A 35 29.36 11.86 1.53
C LYS A 35 29.86 10.42 1.44
N ASN A 36 29.02 9.50 0.99
CA ASN A 36 29.34 8.09 0.84
C ASN A 36 29.13 7.62 -0.60
N HIS A 37 29.77 6.50 -0.97
CA HIS A 37 29.67 5.88 -2.29
C HIS A 37 28.91 4.55 -2.22
N VAL A 38 28.17 4.17 -3.27
CA VAL A 38 27.40 2.91 -3.35
C VAL A 38 28.27 1.68 -3.07
N ALA A 39 29.56 1.71 -3.48
CA ALA A 39 30.51 0.63 -3.18
C ALA A 39 30.87 0.49 -1.69
N ALA A 40 30.61 1.53 -0.88
CA ALA A 40 30.85 1.49 0.56
C ALA A 40 29.90 0.52 1.31
N CYS A 41 28.88 -0.02 0.64
CA CYS A 41 28.00 -1.05 1.23
C CYS A 41 28.74 -2.32 1.65
N LEU A 42 29.95 -2.54 1.15
CA LEU A 42 30.80 -3.70 1.49
C LEU A 42 31.86 -3.36 2.56
N CYS A 43 31.96 -2.10 3.00
CA CYS A 43 32.96 -1.64 3.96
C CYS A 43 32.33 -1.44 5.33
N ASP A 44 33.06 -1.90 6.33
CA ASP A 44 32.95 -1.65 7.78
C ASP A 44 31.54 -1.39 8.33
N CYS A 45 30.94 -2.43 8.91
CA CYS A 45 29.65 -2.39 9.59
C CYS A 45 29.77 -2.99 11.00
N GLN A 46 30.16 -2.20 11.96
CA GLN A 46 30.32 -2.63 13.34
C GLN A 46 29.09 -3.36 13.91
N ASP A 47 27.88 -2.86 13.61
CA ASP A 47 26.63 -3.52 14.01
C ASP A 47 26.40 -4.85 13.28
N LEU A 48 26.84 -4.97 12.02
CA LEU A 48 26.72 -6.19 11.23
C LEU A 48 27.69 -7.25 11.71
N ASP A 49 28.93 -6.87 12.04
CA ASP A 49 29.96 -7.75 12.57
C ASP A 49 29.56 -8.28 13.95
N GLU A 50 29.07 -7.42 14.85
CA GLU A 50 28.53 -7.84 16.15
C GLU A 50 27.34 -8.80 16.00
N GLY A 51 26.44 -8.52 15.05
CA GLY A 51 25.29 -9.37 14.75
C GLY A 51 25.72 -10.73 14.20
N CYS A 52 26.67 -10.77 13.27
CA CYS A 52 27.24 -11.99 12.70
C CYS A 52 27.97 -12.83 13.75
N ASP A 53 28.79 -12.22 14.59
CA ASP A 53 29.51 -12.89 15.70
C ASP A 53 28.52 -13.53 16.67
N ARG A 54 27.46 -12.83 17.05
CA ARG A 54 26.43 -13.37 17.93
C ARG A 54 25.67 -14.53 17.27
N TRP A 55 25.37 -14.41 15.96
CA TRP A 55 24.69 -15.47 15.23
C TRP A 55 25.56 -16.72 15.09
N ILE A 56 26.83 -16.58 14.72
CA ILE A 56 27.80 -17.70 14.59
C ILE A 56 28.03 -18.37 15.95
N THR A 57 28.05 -17.60 17.04
CA THR A 57 28.21 -18.12 18.43
C THR A 57 26.90 -18.61 19.04
N CYS A 58 25.81 -18.73 18.25
CA CYS A 58 24.47 -19.15 18.70
C CYS A 58 23.92 -18.32 19.87
N LYS A 59 24.34 -17.06 20.00
CA LYS A 59 23.79 -16.12 20.99
C LYS A 59 22.63 -15.33 20.39
N SER A 60 21.61 -15.05 21.20
CA SER A 60 20.49 -14.22 20.75
C SER A 60 20.93 -12.80 20.41
N VAL A 61 20.56 -12.30 19.24
CA VAL A 61 20.76 -10.90 18.86
C VAL A 61 19.71 -10.04 19.58
N GLN A 62 20.14 -8.95 20.22
CA GLN A 62 19.22 -8.03 20.87
C GLN A 62 18.34 -7.32 19.83
N PRO A 63 17.05 -7.07 20.12
CA PRO A 63 16.14 -6.44 19.16
C PRO A 63 16.62 -5.06 18.70
N GLU A 64 17.30 -4.31 19.55
CA GLU A 64 17.88 -3.00 19.23
C GLU A 64 19.06 -3.10 18.24
N THR A 65 19.91 -4.13 18.36
CA THR A 65 20.99 -4.40 17.41
C THR A 65 20.42 -4.81 16.05
N TYR A 66 19.36 -5.61 16.04
CA TYR A 66 18.67 -6.00 14.81
C TYR A 66 18.06 -4.80 14.09
N GLU A 67 17.44 -3.87 14.81
CA GLU A 67 16.89 -2.63 14.22
C GLU A 67 18.01 -1.77 13.61
N ARG A 68 19.16 -1.61 14.31
CA ARG A 68 20.33 -0.89 13.79
C ARG A 68 20.91 -1.52 12.54
N ILE A 69 21.04 -2.86 12.50
CA ILE A 69 21.51 -3.60 11.32
C ILE A 69 20.58 -3.36 10.13
N MET A 70 19.27 -3.54 10.34
CA MET A 70 18.27 -3.34 9.26
C MET A 70 18.27 -1.90 8.75
N ASP A 71 18.44 -0.97 9.65
CA ASP A 71 18.54 0.44 9.32
C ASP A 71 19.80 0.77 8.53
N THR A 72 20.95 0.19 8.88
CA THR A 72 22.21 0.38 8.17
C THR A 72 22.16 -0.26 6.78
N ILE A 73 21.67 -1.49 6.67
CA ILE A 73 21.45 -2.16 5.37
C ILE A 73 20.50 -1.32 4.51
N SER A 74 19.40 -0.84 5.09
CA SER A 74 18.43 0.00 4.39
C SER A 74 19.03 1.32 3.91
N ASP A 75 19.95 1.93 4.67
CA ASP A 75 20.59 3.18 4.27
C ASP A 75 21.65 2.98 3.18
N ARG A 76 22.33 1.85 3.19
CA ARG A 76 23.39 1.51 2.22
C ARG A 76 22.86 0.90 0.92
N LEU A 77 21.65 0.33 0.93
CA LEU A 77 21.05 -0.27 -0.26
C LEU A 77 20.54 0.84 -1.20
N ARG A 78 21.40 1.27 -2.14
CA ARG A 78 21.13 2.36 -3.07
C ARG A 78 21.44 1.94 -4.51
N ILE A 79 20.70 2.51 -5.46
CA ILE A 79 20.93 2.33 -6.90
C ILE A 79 21.47 3.64 -7.46
N PRO A 80 22.53 3.61 -8.30
CA PRO A 80 23.03 4.79 -9.01
C PRO A 80 21.92 5.51 -9.77
N TRP A 81 21.87 6.86 -9.65
CA TRP A 81 20.87 7.69 -10.31
C TRP A 81 21.45 9.03 -10.73
N LEU A 82 20.81 9.72 -11.70
CA LEU A 82 21.30 10.94 -12.38
C LEU A 82 21.75 12.10 -11.46
N ARG A 83 21.24 12.16 -10.20
CA ARG A 83 21.55 13.23 -9.22
C ARG A 83 21.86 12.65 -7.85
N GLY A 84 22.71 11.64 -7.81
CA GLY A 84 23.05 10.91 -6.59
C GLY A 84 22.27 9.60 -6.43
N ALA A 85 22.85 8.63 -5.71
CA ALA A 85 22.29 7.29 -5.55
C ALA A 85 20.99 7.32 -4.71
N ARG A 86 19.95 6.65 -5.21
CA ARG A 86 18.64 6.57 -4.54
C ARG A 86 18.51 5.33 -3.68
N LYS A 87 17.94 5.50 -2.50
CA LYS A 87 17.63 4.43 -1.55
C LYS A 87 16.63 3.44 -2.13
N VAL A 88 16.93 2.15 -2.04
CA VAL A 88 16.04 1.05 -2.42
C VAL A 88 15.36 0.49 -1.18
N ASN A 89 14.05 0.30 -1.27
CA ASN A 89 13.32 -0.34 -0.18
C ASN A 89 13.59 -1.84 -0.19
N ILE A 90 14.10 -2.38 0.93
CA ILE A 90 14.42 -3.80 1.09
C ILE A 90 13.22 -4.70 0.77
N SER A 91 12.00 -4.24 1.03
CA SER A 91 10.77 -5.00 0.75
C SER A 91 10.55 -5.34 -0.74
N LEU A 92 11.30 -4.69 -1.66
CA LEU A 92 11.24 -4.98 -3.10
C LEU A 92 12.03 -6.24 -3.48
N LEU A 93 13.09 -6.57 -2.75
CA LEU A 93 14.03 -7.63 -3.11
C LEU A 93 13.44 -9.04 -2.99
N PRO A 94 12.75 -9.42 -1.89
CA PRO A 94 12.23 -10.76 -1.75
C PRO A 94 11.32 -11.20 -2.91
N PRO A 95 10.32 -10.42 -3.36
CA PRO A 95 9.51 -10.81 -4.51
C PRO A 95 10.31 -10.96 -5.80
N LEU A 96 11.29 -10.08 -6.02
CA LEU A 96 12.10 -10.08 -7.25
C LEU A 96 12.93 -11.36 -7.39
N PHE A 97 13.55 -11.83 -6.30
CA PHE A 97 14.46 -12.98 -6.33
C PHE A 97 13.75 -14.28 -5.97
N LEU A 98 12.94 -14.28 -4.92
CA LEU A 98 12.36 -15.52 -4.38
C LEU A 98 11.23 -16.06 -5.28
N LEU A 99 10.41 -15.20 -5.88
CA LEU A 99 9.30 -15.66 -6.71
C LEU A 99 9.77 -16.50 -7.92
N PRO A 100 10.72 -16.02 -8.76
CA PRO A 100 11.23 -16.82 -9.86
C PRO A 100 11.89 -18.13 -9.39
N VAL A 101 12.64 -18.09 -8.29
CA VAL A 101 13.31 -19.28 -7.73
C VAL A 101 12.27 -20.30 -7.27
N PHE A 102 11.28 -19.88 -6.48
CA PHE A 102 10.25 -20.80 -5.99
C PHE A 102 9.42 -21.43 -7.11
N LEU A 103 9.04 -20.66 -8.13
CA LEU A 103 8.29 -21.21 -9.26
C LEU A 103 9.13 -22.18 -10.12
N ARG A 104 10.42 -21.91 -10.29
CA ARG A 104 11.34 -22.83 -10.98
C ARG A 104 11.57 -24.11 -10.18
N VAL A 105 11.75 -24.03 -8.87
CA VAL A 105 11.86 -25.20 -7.99
C VAL A 105 10.56 -26.00 -8.00
N ALA A 106 9.41 -25.33 -7.93
CA ALA A 106 8.10 -25.95 -7.99
C ALA A 106 7.86 -26.74 -9.30
N SER A 107 8.51 -26.34 -10.40
CA SER A 107 8.39 -27.01 -11.71
C SER A 107 9.23 -28.29 -11.86
N TRP A 108 10.12 -28.59 -10.93
CA TRP A 108 10.93 -29.81 -11.00
C TRP A 108 10.12 -31.08 -10.73
N HIS A 109 9.13 -31.01 -9.85
CA HIS A 109 8.31 -32.15 -9.50
C HIS A 109 6.93 -31.73 -9.00
N PHE A 110 5.87 -32.48 -9.34
CA PHE A 110 4.50 -32.11 -8.98
C PHE A 110 4.26 -31.95 -7.46
N LEU A 111 4.92 -32.79 -6.62
CA LEU A 111 4.83 -32.66 -5.15
C LEU A 111 5.47 -31.36 -4.67
N LEU A 112 6.62 -30.97 -5.21
CA LEU A 112 7.25 -29.69 -4.91
C LEU A 112 6.36 -28.53 -5.34
N GLY A 113 5.72 -28.65 -6.51
CA GLY A 113 4.71 -27.70 -6.98
C GLY A 113 3.58 -27.54 -5.97
N GLY A 114 3.00 -28.62 -5.48
CA GLY A 114 1.97 -28.61 -4.45
C GLY A 114 2.43 -27.92 -3.16
N VAL A 115 3.59 -28.27 -2.63
CA VAL A 115 4.15 -27.67 -1.40
C VAL A 115 4.42 -26.18 -1.58
N VAL A 116 5.09 -25.78 -2.64
CA VAL A 116 5.43 -24.37 -2.89
C VAL A 116 4.18 -23.53 -3.11
N LEU A 117 3.26 -23.98 -3.97
CA LEU A 117 2.04 -23.23 -4.29
C LEU A 117 1.08 -23.09 -3.10
N THR A 118 1.08 -24.03 -2.16
CA THR A 118 0.30 -23.92 -0.92
C THR A 118 1.00 -23.06 0.14
N SER A 119 2.33 -23.12 0.21
CA SER A 119 3.11 -22.35 1.20
C SER A 119 3.17 -20.85 0.87
N LEU A 120 3.22 -20.46 -0.40
CA LEU A 120 3.31 -19.05 -0.80
C LEU A 120 2.14 -18.19 -0.29
N PRO A 121 0.87 -18.56 -0.46
CA PRO A 121 -0.26 -17.82 0.13
C PRO A 121 -0.20 -17.76 1.66
N VAL A 122 0.20 -18.85 2.31
CA VAL A 122 0.32 -18.89 3.79
C VAL A 122 1.38 -17.91 4.26
N LEU A 123 2.55 -17.89 3.62
CA LEU A 123 3.62 -16.94 3.93
C LEU A 123 3.19 -15.49 3.67
N ALA A 124 2.48 -15.24 2.57
CA ALA A 124 1.96 -13.91 2.26
C ALA A 124 0.93 -13.44 3.30
N LEU A 125 0.03 -14.31 3.74
CA LEU A 125 -0.94 -14.01 4.80
C LEU A 125 -0.26 -13.79 6.15
N TRP A 126 0.73 -14.60 6.49
CA TRP A 126 1.52 -14.41 7.71
C TRP A 126 2.26 -13.07 7.71
N TYR A 127 2.91 -12.72 6.61
CA TYR A 127 3.58 -11.43 6.46
C TYR A 127 2.57 -10.25 6.52
N TYR A 128 1.41 -10.39 5.88
CA TYR A 128 0.33 -9.42 5.98
C TYR A 128 -0.11 -9.21 7.43
N TYR A 129 -0.31 -10.30 8.17
CA TYR A 129 -0.71 -10.22 9.58
C TYR A 129 0.34 -9.49 10.44
N LEU A 130 1.62 -9.76 10.23
CA LEU A 130 2.72 -9.08 10.94
C LEU A 130 2.76 -7.58 10.64
N THR A 131 2.74 -7.20 9.36
CA THR A 131 2.81 -5.78 8.94
C THR A 131 1.55 -5.01 9.31
N HIS A 132 0.38 -5.65 9.23
CA HIS A 132 -0.88 -5.03 9.64
C HIS A 132 -0.92 -4.74 11.15
N ARG A 133 -0.37 -5.61 11.98
CA ARG A 133 -0.20 -5.37 13.42
C ARG A 133 0.69 -4.17 13.71
N ARG A 134 1.80 -4.03 12.98
CA ARG A 134 2.75 -2.91 13.15
C ARG A 134 2.27 -1.61 12.56
N LYS A 135 1.19 -1.61 11.75
CA LYS A 135 0.64 -0.44 11.03
C LYS A 135 1.67 0.25 10.14
N GLU A 136 2.62 -0.49 9.62
CA GLU A 136 3.68 0.00 8.74
C GLU A 136 3.25 -0.04 7.27
N GLN A 137 3.67 0.95 6.50
CA GLN A 137 3.57 0.89 5.04
C GLN A 137 4.62 -0.08 4.50
N THR A 138 4.19 -1.02 3.66
CA THR A 138 5.10 -1.95 3.01
C THR A 138 4.88 -1.93 1.49
N LEU A 139 5.99 -1.92 0.75
CA LEU A 139 5.98 -2.06 -0.70
C LEU A 139 5.97 -3.53 -1.16
N PHE A 140 6.06 -4.48 -0.22
CA PHE A 140 6.17 -5.91 -0.52
C PHE A 140 5.05 -6.42 -1.43
N PHE A 141 3.79 -6.17 -1.09
CA PHE A 141 2.65 -6.67 -1.87
C PHE A 141 2.53 -6.01 -3.24
N LEU A 142 2.81 -4.70 -3.32
CA LEU A 142 2.84 -4.00 -4.60
C LEU A 142 3.95 -4.55 -5.50
N SER A 143 5.15 -4.76 -4.96
CA SER A 143 6.28 -5.34 -5.70
C SER A 143 5.98 -6.79 -6.09
N LEU A 144 5.41 -7.60 -5.19
CA LEU A 144 4.99 -8.96 -5.49
C LEU A 144 4.00 -9.00 -6.67
N GLY A 145 2.99 -8.12 -6.66
CA GLY A 145 2.03 -8.02 -7.77
C GLY A 145 2.69 -7.62 -9.10
N LEU A 146 3.51 -6.58 -9.10
CA LEU A 146 4.18 -6.08 -10.31
C LEU A 146 5.21 -7.10 -10.86
N PHE A 147 6.03 -7.70 -9.99
CA PHE A 147 6.99 -8.71 -10.40
C PHE A 147 6.31 -10.00 -10.87
N SER A 148 5.19 -10.39 -10.24
CA SER A 148 4.38 -11.51 -10.73
C SER A 148 3.88 -11.29 -12.15
N LEU A 149 3.29 -10.11 -12.41
CA LEU A 149 2.83 -9.74 -13.75
C LEU A 149 3.98 -9.78 -14.77
N GLY A 150 5.10 -9.16 -14.45
CA GLY A 150 6.28 -9.13 -15.32
C GLY A 150 6.86 -10.54 -15.56
N TYR A 151 6.99 -11.36 -14.49
CA TYR A 151 7.55 -12.71 -14.60
C TYR A 151 6.62 -13.66 -15.36
N MET A 152 5.30 -13.61 -15.11
CA MET A 152 4.33 -14.40 -15.85
C MET A 152 4.35 -14.06 -17.35
N TYR A 153 4.40 -12.77 -17.67
CA TYR A 153 4.51 -12.33 -19.07
C TYR A 153 5.85 -12.73 -19.70
N TYR A 154 6.95 -12.63 -18.96
CA TYR A 154 8.25 -13.11 -19.41
C TYR A 154 8.23 -14.62 -19.73
N VAL A 155 7.71 -15.45 -18.82
CA VAL A 155 7.60 -16.92 -19.06
C VAL A 155 6.69 -17.19 -20.26
N PHE A 156 5.59 -16.46 -20.41
CA PHE A 156 4.70 -16.57 -21.55
C PHE A 156 5.43 -16.31 -22.89
N LEU A 157 6.23 -15.24 -22.95
CA LEU A 157 7.01 -14.89 -24.15
C LEU A 157 8.12 -15.92 -24.46
N GLN A 158 8.78 -16.45 -23.43
CA GLN A 158 9.92 -17.35 -23.62
C GLN A 158 9.51 -18.81 -23.85
N GLU A 159 8.42 -19.27 -23.24
CA GLU A 159 8.08 -20.68 -23.20
C GLU A 159 6.80 -21.01 -23.99
N VAL A 160 5.86 -20.07 -24.12
CA VAL A 160 4.56 -20.33 -24.77
C VAL A 160 4.56 -19.83 -26.22
N VAL A 161 4.97 -18.60 -26.47
CA VAL A 161 4.99 -18.00 -27.82
C VAL A 161 5.84 -18.79 -28.82
N PRO A 162 7.07 -19.29 -28.47
CA PRO A 162 7.91 -20.02 -29.44
C PRO A 162 7.31 -21.35 -29.91
N ARG A 163 6.29 -21.88 -29.24
CA ARG A 163 5.57 -23.09 -29.65
C ARG A 163 4.67 -22.88 -30.87
N GLY A 164 4.52 -21.62 -31.34
CA GLY A 164 3.85 -21.30 -32.60
C GLY A 164 2.33 -21.40 -32.60
N ARG A 165 1.69 -21.66 -31.44
CA ARG A 165 0.22 -21.75 -31.32
C ARG A 165 -0.44 -20.39 -31.00
N VAL A 166 0.34 -19.44 -30.52
CA VAL A 166 -0.15 -18.09 -30.20
C VAL A 166 0.03 -17.18 -31.41
N GLY A 167 -1.07 -16.72 -31.97
CA GLY A 167 -1.06 -15.78 -33.09
C GLY A 167 -0.69 -14.36 -32.66
N PRO A 168 -0.25 -13.49 -33.59
CA PRO A 168 0.14 -12.12 -33.30
C PRO A 168 -0.99 -11.27 -32.69
N THR A 169 -2.22 -11.51 -33.10
CA THR A 169 -3.42 -10.82 -32.55
C THR A 169 -3.67 -11.21 -31.10
N GLN A 170 -3.49 -12.48 -30.75
CA GLN A 170 -3.64 -12.96 -29.38
C GLN A 170 -2.56 -12.39 -28.45
N LEU A 171 -1.31 -12.35 -28.94
CA LEU A 171 -0.20 -11.71 -28.21
C LEU A 171 -0.44 -10.21 -28.03
N ALA A 172 -0.89 -9.51 -29.09
CA ALA A 172 -1.20 -8.09 -29.00
C ALA A 172 -2.31 -7.81 -27.96
N LEU A 173 -3.38 -8.63 -27.96
CA LEU A 173 -4.47 -8.50 -26.99
C LEU A 173 -4.00 -8.71 -25.55
N LEU A 174 -3.18 -9.72 -25.29
CA LEU A 174 -2.59 -9.98 -23.97
C LEU A 174 -1.69 -8.81 -23.52
N THR A 175 -0.86 -8.31 -24.43
CA THR A 175 0.03 -7.16 -24.16
C THR A 175 -0.76 -5.89 -23.86
N CYS A 176 -1.82 -5.60 -24.65
CA CYS A 176 -2.71 -4.48 -24.39
C CYS A 176 -3.40 -4.62 -23.02
N GLY A 177 -3.86 -5.82 -22.66
CA GLY A 177 -4.42 -6.10 -21.34
C GLY A 177 -3.43 -5.78 -20.23
N LEU A 178 -2.18 -6.22 -20.36
CA LEU A 178 -1.11 -5.91 -19.39
C LEU A 178 -0.87 -4.40 -19.25
N LEU A 179 -0.79 -3.68 -20.37
CA LEU A 179 -0.61 -2.22 -20.36
C LEU A 179 -1.80 -1.51 -19.68
N LEU A 180 -3.03 -1.97 -19.96
CA LEU A 180 -4.23 -1.43 -19.30
C LEU A 180 -4.23 -1.69 -17.80
N ILE A 181 -3.78 -2.86 -17.33
CA ILE A 181 -3.60 -3.14 -15.91
C ILE A 181 -2.64 -2.11 -15.28
N LEU A 182 -1.47 -1.91 -15.90
CA LEU A 182 -0.48 -0.97 -15.38
C LEU A 182 -1.01 0.47 -15.33
N LEU A 183 -1.70 0.91 -16.38
CA LEU A 183 -2.34 2.25 -16.43
C LEU A 183 -3.42 2.39 -15.35
N ALA A 184 -4.27 1.40 -15.18
CA ALA A 184 -5.31 1.39 -14.16
C ALA A 184 -4.72 1.39 -12.74
N LEU A 185 -3.65 0.62 -12.49
CA LEU A 185 -2.91 0.62 -11.23
C LEU A 185 -2.25 1.97 -10.95
N CYS A 186 -1.65 2.60 -11.97
CA CYS A 186 -1.09 3.95 -11.83
C CYS A 186 -2.16 4.97 -11.44
N ARG A 187 -3.36 4.86 -12.02
CA ARG A 187 -4.51 5.72 -11.66
C ARG A 187 -5.06 5.40 -10.28
N ALA A 188 -5.19 4.12 -9.92
CA ALA A 188 -5.63 3.70 -8.60
C ALA A 188 -4.67 4.13 -7.48
N LYS A 189 -3.37 4.26 -7.78
CA LYS A 189 -2.36 4.73 -6.82
C LYS A 189 -2.31 6.25 -6.66
N LYS A 190 -2.97 7.03 -7.53
CA LYS A 190 -3.06 8.48 -7.39
C LYS A 190 -3.89 8.85 -6.16
N ASP A 191 -4.06 10.16 -5.93
CA ASP A 191 -4.78 10.72 -4.79
C ASP A 191 -6.17 10.06 -4.60
N PRO A 192 -6.41 9.35 -3.47
CA PRO A 192 -7.70 8.74 -3.18
C PRO A 192 -8.77 9.76 -2.71
N GLY A 193 -8.44 11.05 -2.64
CA GLY A 193 -9.21 12.13 -2.05
C GLY A 193 -8.71 12.51 -0.66
N TYR A 194 -7.42 12.80 -0.55
CA TYR A 194 -6.82 13.27 0.71
C TYR A 194 -7.40 14.61 1.15
N LEU A 195 -7.75 14.70 2.43
CA LEU A 195 -8.16 15.95 3.06
C LEU A 195 -6.92 16.65 3.60
N ARG A 196 -6.64 17.84 3.07
CA ARG A 196 -5.54 18.69 3.51
C ARG A 196 -6.10 19.86 4.35
N ASN A 197 -5.37 20.28 5.36
CA ASN A 197 -5.72 21.47 6.13
C ASN A 197 -5.16 22.70 5.39
N PRO A 198 -6.00 23.65 4.94
CA PRO A 198 -5.53 24.82 4.19
C PRO A 198 -4.50 25.65 4.96
N ALA A 199 -4.55 25.68 6.29
CA ALA A 199 -3.58 26.40 7.12
C ALA A 199 -2.13 25.85 7.04
N ASN A 200 -1.93 24.66 6.47
CA ASN A 200 -0.59 24.09 6.26
C ASN A 200 -0.08 24.24 4.81
N ASP A 201 -0.94 24.62 3.86
CA ASP A 201 -0.55 24.80 2.46
C ASP A 201 0.23 26.11 2.24
N ASP A 202 -0.06 27.18 3.01
CA ASP A 202 0.66 28.46 2.89
C ASP A 202 2.12 28.38 3.32
N ARG A 203 2.52 27.36 4.09
CA ARG A 203 3.93 27.13 4.45
C ARG A 203 4.70 26.30 3.41
N SER A 204 4.02 25.63 2.48
CA SER A 204 4.65 24.79 1.47
C SER A 204 4.89 25.49 0.14
N LEU A 205 4.33 26.66 -0.10
CA LEU A 205 4.54 27.46 -1.32
C LEU A 205 5.92 28.15 -1.38
N SER A 206 6.67 28.20 -0.27
CA SER A 206 8.03 28.77 -0.24
C SER A 206 9.16 27.71 -0.30
N GLY A 207 8.84 26.44 -0.43
CA GLY A 207 9.81 25.31 -0.45
C GLY A 207 9.50 24.30 -1.55
N SER A 208 10.22 24.44 -2.63
CA SER A 208 10.61 23.44 -3.64
C SER A 208 9.88 22.09 -3.73
N HIS A 209 9.38 21.81 -4.91
CA HIS A 209 8.65 20.65 -5.44
C HIS A 209 9.35 19.26 -5.34
N THR A 210 10.38 19.08 -4.50
CA THR A 210 11.25 17.89 -4.50
C THR A 210 11.17 17.01 -3.25
N GLU A 211 10.36 17.36 -2.23
CA GLU A 211 10.47 16.71 -0.91
C GLU A 211 9.42 15.60 -0.62
N TYR A 212 8.49 15.32 -1.53
CA TYR A 212 7.40 14.35 -1.28
C TYR A 212 7.76 12.87 -1.43
N LEU A 213 8.98 12.54 -1.86
CA LEU A 213 9.40 11.14 -2.08
C LEU A 213 10.27 10.55 -0.96
N ASN A 214 10.68 11.32 0.03
CA ASN A 214 11.68 10.89 1.05
C ASN A 214 11.19 10.80 2.50
N ARG A 215 9.90 11.00 2.80
CA ARG A 215 9.40 10.74 4.16
C ARG A 215 8.98 9.29 4.35
N THR A 216 9.94 8.42 4.55
CA THR A 216 9.76 7.10 5.16
C THR A 216 10.33 7.15 6.58
N GLY A 217 9.45 7.31 7.58
CA GLY A 217 9.78 7.11 8.99
C GLY A 217 9.00 8.08 9.90
N PRO A 218 8.32 7.58 10.93
CA PRO A 218 7.69 8.44 11.92
C PRO A 218 8.76 8.95 12.90
N GLU A 219 9.09 10.25 12.83
CA GLU A 219 9.77 10.90 13.95
C GLU A 219 8.84 10.90 15.17
N LYS A 220 9.27 10.23 16.24
CA LYS A 220 8.68 10.36 17.57
C LYS A 220 8.91 11.79 18.06
N PRO A 221 7.93 12.48 18.61
CA PRO A 221 8.14 13.78 19.24
C PRO A 221 9.03 13.60 20.48
N LYS A 222 10.13 14.34 20.52
CA LYS A 222 11.03 14.45 21.68
C LYS A 222 10.26 15.06 22.84
N GLY A 223 10.31 14.40 23.99
CA GLY A 223 9.68 14.79 25.22
C GLY A 223 10.20 16.14 25.77
N PHE A 224 9.31 16.91 26.34
CA PHE A 224 9.64 18.03 27.20
C PHE A 224 10.05 17.51 28.59
N PRO A 225 11.00 18.17 29.29
CA PRO A 225 11.49 17.74 30.59
C PRO A 225 10.49 17.99 31.71
N GLY A 226 10.56 17.15 32.70
CA GLY A 226 9.64 16.97 33.79
C GLY A 226 9.50 18.12 34.77
N ALA A 227 8.40 18.08 35.46
CA ALA A 227 8.25 18.58 36.82
C ALA A 227 7.50 17.53 37.63
N ASP A 228 8.15 17.04 38.66
CA ASP A 228 7.72 16.04 39.63
C ASP A 228 6.99 16.71 40.81
N PRO A 229 6.53 15.95 41.81
CA PRO A 229 5.14 15.86 42.23
C PRO A 229 4.92 16.37 43.66
N ALA A 230 3.70 16.54 44.08
CA ALA A 230 3.28 16.21 45.43
C ALA A 230 1.81 16.52 45.70
N GLY A 231 1.16 15.68 46.44
CA GLY A 231 0.02 16.06 47.25
C GLY A 231 -1.28 15.29 46.97
N GLY A 232 -1.46 14.15 47.66
CA GLY A 232 -2.73 13.47 47.75
C GLY A 232 -3.75 14.25 48.56
N LEU A 233 -5.02 13.95 48.38
CA LEU A 233 -5.98 13.65 49.46
C LEU A 233 -7.32 13.15 48.90
N ASN A 234 -7.83 12.15 49.58
CA ASN A 234 -9.18 11.57 49.49
C ASN A 234 -10.31 12.62 49.48
N ASN A 235 -11.40 12.34 48.73
CA ASN A 235 -12.70 12.27 49.40
C ASN A 235 -13.78 11.57 48.56
N ARG A 236 -14.59 10.82 49.30
CA ARG A 236 -15.79 10.07 48.93
C ARG A 236 -16.97 10.92 48.48
N GLY A 237 -17.75 10.43 47.54
CA GLY A 237 -19.14 10.48 47.17
C GLY A 237 -20.07 11.61 47.62
N PRO A 238 -21.29 11.71 47.12
CA PRO A 238 -22.25 10.61 46.98
C PRO A 238 -23.01 10.53 45.65
N LYS A 239 -23.75 9.43 45.50
CA LYS A 239 -24.78 9.11 44.53
C LYS A 239 -25.93 10.11 44.61
N ASP A 240 -26.46 10.50 43.43
CA ASP A 240 -27.88 10.72 43.25
C ASP A 240 -28.24 10.70 41.78
N GLU A 241 -29.08 9.74 41.43
CA GLU A 241 -29.82 9.64 40.17
C GLU A 241 -31.08 10.57 40.27
N PRO A 242 -31.51 11.13 39.16
CA PRO A 242 -32.95 11.12 38.92
C PRO A 242 -33.31 10.55 37.54
N LYS A 243 -34.20 9.59 37.57
CA LYS A 243 -35.05 9.09 36.49
C LYS A 243 -35.91 10.19 35.90
N GLY A 244 -36.02 10.21 34.57
CA GLY A 244 -37.03 11.02 33.90
C GLY A 244 -36.81 11.10 32.40
N CYS A 245 -37.46 10.18 31.67
CA CYS A 245 -37.67 10.26 30.21
C CYS A 245 -38.57 11.43 29.85
N PRO A 246 -38.40 12.10 28.69
CA PRO A 246 -39.31 11.76 27.62
C PRO A 246 -38.64 11.61 26.24
N ARG A 247 -39.18 10.67 25.47
CA ARG A 247 -38.99 10.54 24.04
C ARG A 247 -39.35 11.83 23.34
N THR A 248 -38.41 12.39 22.55
CA THR A 248 -38.72 13.34 21.50
C THR A 248 -38.02 12.96 20.23
N LEU A 249 -38.81 12.65 19.25
CA LEU A 249 -38.80 12.90 17.80
C LEU A 249 -37.46 13.19 17.11
N ALA A 250 -37.33 12.50 15.99
CA ALA A 250 -36.35 12.61 14.93
C ALA A 250 -35.91 14.03 14.59
N GLY A 251 -34.59 14.20 14.38
CA GLY A 251 -34.02 15.35 13.70
C GLY A 251 -33.17 16.28 14.56
N SER A 252 -31.97 15.83 14.94
CA SER A 252 -30.90 16.75 15.32
C SER A 252 -29.59 16.33 14.66
N PRO A 253 -28.83 17.24 14.06
CA PRO A 253 -27.53 16.94 13.49
C PRO A 253 -26.58 16.52 14.61
N ALA A 254 -25.92 15.38 14.44
CA ALA A 254 -24.97 14.80 15.37
C ALA A 254 -23.90 15.82 15.77
N THR A 255 -23.83 16.08 17.05
CA THR A 255 -22.96 17.04 17.72
C THR A 255 -21.47 16.84 17.40
N GLY A 256 -20.81 17.91 17.04
CA GLY A 256 -19.45 18.09 16.51
C GLY A 256 -18.22 17.47 17.19
N LYS A 257 -18.34 16.42 17.97
CA LYS A 257 -17.18 15.71 18.55
C LYS A 257 -16.73 14.47 17.76
N GLU A 258 -17.63 13.82 16.98
CA GLU A 258 -17.30 12.60 16.24
C GLU A 258 -16.60 12.88 14.90
N ASP A 259 -16.76 14.06 14.35
CA ASP A 259 -16.23 14.42 13.02
C ASP A 259 -14.85 15.08 13.06
N TRP A 260 -14.36 15.44 14.22
CA TRP A 260 -13.04 16.06 14.37
C TRP A 260 -11.91 15.01 14.35
N CYS A 261 -10.89 15.23 13.52
CA CYS A 261 -9.67 14.44 13.51
C CYS A 261 -8.55 15.17 14.27
N ALA A 262 -8.20 14.70 15.46
CA ALA A 262 -7.15 15.28 16.27
C ALA A 262 -5.76 15.24 15.62
N THR A 263 -5.47 14.18 14.85
CA THR A 263 -4.19 13.99 14.13
C THR A 263 -4.04 14.98 12.97
N CYS A 264 -5.08 15.10 12.13
CA CYS A 264 -5.05 15.99 10.96
C CYS A 264 -5.54 17.40 11.26
N ARG A 265 -6.10 17.62 12.47
CA ARG A 265 -6.64 18.92 12.95
C ARG A 265 -7.65 19.53 11.97
N LEU A 266 -8.60 18.70 11.53
CA LEU A 266 -9.66 19.11 10.62
C LEU A 266 -10.98 18.40 10.94
N VAL A 267 -12.09 19.04 10.57
CA VAL A 267 -13.41 18.43 10.60
C VAL A 267 -13.56 17.52 9.37
N ARG A 268 -13.94 16.28 9.59
CA ARG A 268 -14.11 15.29 8.52
C ARG A 268 -15.51 15.42 7.92
N PRO A 269 -15.65 15.53 6.59
CA PRO A 269 -16.95 15.40 5.95
C PRO A 269 -17.50 13.97 6.12
N ALA A 270 -18.78 13.78 5.87
CA ALA A 270 -19.44 12.49 5.94
C ALA A 270 -18.66 11.42 5.14
N ARG A 271 -18.57 10.20 5.69
CA ARG A 271 -17.85 9.06 5.10
C ARG A 271 -16.33 9.24 4.98
N ALA A 272 -15.74 10.33 5.51
CA ALA A 272 -14.29 10.49 5.54
C ALA A 272 -13.70 9.87 6.81
N TRP A 273 -12.56 9.19 6.67
CA TRP A 273 -11.88 8.49 7.76
C TRP A 273 -10.38 8.76 7.77
N HIS A 274 -9.78 8.77 8.95
CA HIS A 274 -8.34 8.85 9.11
C HIS A 274 -7.69 7.48 8.86
N CYS A 275 -6.81 7.40 7.87
CA CYS A 275 -5.99 6.22 7.65
C CYS A 275 -4.76 6.27 8.57
N ARG A 276 -4.66 5.31 9.50
CA ARG A 276 -3.52 5.23 10.45
C ARG A 276 -2.20 4.84 9.78
N ILE A 277 -2.26 4.20 8.61
CA ILE A 277 -1.08 3.78 7.85
C ILE A 277 -0.54 4.96 7.03
N CYS A 278 -1.42 5.70 6.34
CA CYS A 278 -1.02 6.88 5.55
C CYS A 278 -0.87 8.16 6.39
N GLY A 279 -1.39 8.20 7.64
CA GLY A 279 -1.34 9.36 8.52
C GLY A 279 -2.25 10.52 8.11
N VAL A 280 -3.20 10.32 7.20
CA VAL A 280 -4.06 11.36 6.63
C VAL A 280 -5.53 10.94 6.58
N CYS A 281 -6.44 11.93 6.52
CA CYS A 281 -7.86 11.69 6.29
C CYS A 281 -8.15 11.55 4.80
N VAL A 282 -9.05 10.63 4.45
CA VAL A 282 -9.43 10.32 3.06
C VAL A 282 -10.94 10.42 2.93
N ARG A 283 -11.43 11.09 1.88
CA ARG A 283 -12.86 11.19 1.56
C ARG A 283 -13.43 9.86 1.13
N ARG A 284 -14.64 9.56 1.58
CA ARG A 284 -15.34 8.30 1.30
C ARG A 284 -14.37 7.11 1.33
N MET A 285 -13.59 7.03 2.42
CA MET A 285 -12.56 6.02 2.57
C MET A 285 -13.18 4.61 2.59
N ASP A 286 -12.79 3.77 1.64
CA ASP A 286 -13.16 2.37 1.62
C ASP A 286 -12.20 1.56 2.51
N HIS A 287 -10.94 1.43 2.12
CA HIS A 287 -9.91 0.75 2.89
C HIS A 287 -8.50 1.25 2.51
N HIS A 288 -7.49 0.88 3.30
CA HIS A 288 -6.09 0.94 2.88
C HIS A 288 -5.70 -0.37 2.20
N CYS A 289 -5.39 -0.31 0.91
CA CYS A 289 -5.07 -1.48 0.12
C CYS A 289 -3.55 -1.73 0.07
N VAL A 290 -3.10 -2.84 0.62
CA VAL A 290 -1.68 -3.22 0.64
C VAL A 290 -1.13 -3.53 -0.75
N TRP A 291 -1.99 -4.03 -1.67
CA TRP A 291 -1.61 -4.36 -3.05
C TRP A 291 -1.24 -3.15 -3.91
N ILE A 292 -1.82 -1.99 -3.61
CA ILE A 292 -1.44 -0.73 -4.28
C ILE A 292 -0.62 0.18 -3.35
N ASN A 293 -0.42 -0.22 -2.09
CA ASN A 293 0.21 0.59 -1.03
C ASN A 293 -0.36 2.01 -1.00
N SER A 294 -1.68 2.12 -1.00
CA SER A 294 -2.44 3.38 -0.97
C SER A 294 -3.85 3.14 -0.42
N CYS A 295 -4.52 4.21 -0.01
CA CYS A 295 -5.95 4.13 0.30
C CYS A 295 -6.79 4.04 -0.98
N VAL A 296 -7.92 3.34 -0.87
CA VAL A 296 -9.02 3.40 -1.82
C VAL A 296 -10.08 4.33 -1.24
N GLY A 297 -10.46 5.36 -2.00
CA GLY A 297 -11.39 6.40 -1.58
C GLY A 297 -12.16 6.97 -2.77
N GLU A 298 -12.75 8.15 -2.58
CA GLU A 298 -13.66 8.75 -3.55
C GLU A 298 -13.09 8.92 -4.95
N SER A 299 -11.83 9.36 -5.05
CA SER A 299 -11.23 9.76 -6.33
C SER A 299 -10.60 8.61 -7.12
N ASN A 300 -10.26 7.49 -6.49
CA ASN A 300 -9.55 6.39 -7.16
C ASN A 300 -10.29 5.04 -7.12
N HIS A 301 -11.46 4.94 -6.48
CA HIS A 301 -12.19 3.67 -6.33
C HIS A 301 -12.59 3.07 -7.69
N GLN A 302 -13.01 3.90 -8.66
CA GLN A 302 -13.34 3.43 -10.01
C GLN A 302 -12.10 2.84 -10.73
N ALA A 303 -10.96 3.52 -10.62
CA ALA A 303 -9.71 3.04 -11.21
C ALA A 303 -9.25 1.73 -10.56
N PHE A 304 -9.46 1.57 -9.25
CA PHE A 304 -9.20 0.33 -8.54
C PHE A 304 -10.07 -0.82 -9.03
N MET A 305 -11.38 -0.60 -9.22
CA MET A 305 -12.30 -1.60 -9.77
C MET A 305 -11.96 -1.98 -11.20
N LEU A 306 -11.59 -1.00 -12.03
CA LEU A 306 -11.14 -1.24 -13.41
C LEU A 306 -9.86 -2.08 -13.42
N ALA A 307 -8.89 -1.79 -12.54
CA ALA A 307 -7.66 -2.56 -12.44
C ALA A 307 -7.93 -4.04 -12.10
N LEU A 308 -8.82 -4.31 -11.14
CA LEU A 308 -9.23 -5.68 -10.78
C LEU A 308 -9.92 -6.40 -11.94
N LEU A 309 -10.86 -5.74 -12.61
CA LEU A 309 -11.59 -6.33 -13.73
C LEU A 309 -10.65 -6.69 -14.89
N VAL A 310 -9.82 -5.74 -15.33
CA VAL A 310 -8.88 -5.96 -16.43
C VAL A 310 -7.84 -7.02 -16.06
N PHE A 311 -7.38 -7.03 -14.79
CA PHE A 311 -6.49 -8.08 -14.30
C PHE A 311 -7.13 -9.47 -14.43
N LEU A 312 -8.37 -9.65 -13.98
CA LEU A 312 -9.06 -10.94 -14.05
C LEU A 312 -9.26 -11.40 -15.50
N LEU A 313 -9.74 -10.52 -16.38
CA LEU A 313 -9.96 -10.84 -17.79
C LEU A 313 -8.65 -11.20 -18.49
N THR A 314 -7.60 -10.41 -18.30
CA THR A 314 -6.28 -10.64 -18.93
C THR A 314 -5.63 -11.92 -18.41
N SER A 315 -5.76 -12.19 -17.09
CA SER A 315 -5.20 -13.40 -16.49
C SER A 315 -5.93 -14.67 -16.95
N VAL A 316 -7.26 -14.67 -17.03
CA VAL A 316 -8.05 -15.76 -17.59
C VAL A 316 -7.61 -16.02 -19.02
N TYR A 317 -7.49 -14.97 -19.84
CA TYR A 317 -7.05 -15.10 -21.22
C TYR A 317 -5.64 -15.67 -21.34
N GLY A 318 -4.67 -15.19 -20.56
CA GLY A 318 -3.31 -15.74 -20.54
C GLY A 318 -3.23 -17.19 -20.08
N VAL A 319 -4.02 -17.58 -19.08
CA VAL A 319 -4.15 -18.96 -18.60
C VAL A 319 -4.72 -19.85 -19.69
N THR A 320 -5.77 -19.44 -20.39
CA THR A 320 -6.37 -20.23 -21.47
C THR A 320 -5.38 -20.45 -22.61
N LEU A 321 -4.70 -19.41 -23.10
CA LEU A 321 -3.69 -19.52 -24.15
C LEU A 321 -2.54 -20.46 -23.74
N THR A 322 -2.12 -20.38 -22.49
CA THR A 322 -1.03 -21.23 -21.98
C THR A 322 -1.47 -22.70 -21.94
N LEU A 323 -2.66 -22.99 -21.38
CA LEU A 323 -3.17 -24.36 -21.30
C LEU A 323 -3.43 -24.97 -22.67
N ASP A 324 -4.03 -24.22 -23.62
CA ASP A 324 -4.24 -24.67 -25.00
C ASP A 324 -2.91 -25.01 -25.72
N THR A 325 -1.82 -24.35 -25.31
CA THR A 325 -0.50 -24.58 -25.90
C THR A 325 0.21 -25.76 -25.29
N ILE A 326 0.11 -26.00 -23.96
CA ILE A 326 0.85 -27.07 -23.29
C ILE A 326 0.06 -28.38 -23.15
N CYS A 327 -1.28 -28.29 -23.12
CA CYS A 327 -2.19 -29.46 -22.94
C CYS A 327 -3.14 -29.55 -24.14
N THR A 328 -2.60 -29.95 -25.28
CA THR A 328 -3.37 -30.10 -26.53
C THR A 328 -4.51 -31.09 -26.38
N ASP A 329 -5.58 -30.90 -27.15
CA ASP A 329 -6.76 -31.78 -27.25
C ASP A 329 -7.60 -31.92 -25.97
N ARG A 330 -7.51 -30.95 -25.05
CA ARG A 330 -8.30 -30.92 -23.83
C ARG A 330 -8.99 -29.58 -23.64
N SER A 331 -10.18 -29.62 -23.03
CA SER A 331 -10.83 -28.37 -22.59
C SER A 331 -9.96 -27.69 -21.52
N VAL A 332 -9.98 -26.37 -21.46
CA VAL A 332 -9.22 -25.55 -20.49
C VAL A 332 -9.44 -26.03 -19.05
N PHE A 333 -10.70 -26.35 -18.71
CA PHE A 333 -11.03 -26.84 -17.38
C PHE A 333 -10.41 -28.20 -17.08
N THR A 334 -10.47 -29.14 -18.03
CA THR A 334 -9.84 -30.44 -17.86
C THR A 334 -8.31 -30.32 -17.84
N ALA A 335 -7.73 -29.50 -18.72
CA ALA A 335 -6.29 -29.26 -18.79
C ALA A 335 -5.73 -28.69 -17.48
N LEU A 336 -6.49 -27.85 -16.78
CA LEU A 336 -6.08 -27.27 -15.49
C LEU A 336 -5.84 -28.34 -14.42
N PHE A 337 -6.69 -29.37 -14.35
CA PHE A 337 -6.59 -30.41 -13.32
C PHE A 337 -5.84 -31.66 -13.79
N TYR A 338 -5.86 -31.95 -15.08
CA TYR A 338 -5.28 -33.18 -15.65
C TYR A 338 -4.60 -32.90 -16.99
N CYS A 339 -3.29 -32.69 -16.96
CA CYS A 339 -2.44 -32.54 -18.13
C CYS A 339 -1.32 -33.60 -18.08
N PRO A 340 -1.58 -34.81 -18.60
CA PRO A 340 -0.62 -35.92 -18.51
C PRO A 340 0.67 -35.61 -19.27
N GLY A 341 1.81 -35.97 -18.67
CA GLY A 341 3.13 -35.75 -19.27
C GLY A 341 3.65 -34.31 -19.15
N VAL A 342 2.92 -33.38 -18.51
CA VAL A 342 3.35 -31.98 -18.36
C VAL A 342 4.70 -31.87 -17.64
N TYR A 343 4.99 -32.74 -16.70
CA TYR A 343 6.26 -32.79 -15.95
C TYR A 343 7.37 -33.60 -16.67
N ALA A 344 7.12 -34.19 -17.85
CA ALA A 344 8.16 -34.82 -18.65
C ALA A 344 9.12 -33.81 -19.29
N ASN A 345 8.65 -32.58 -19.49
CA ASN A 345 9.45 -31.48 -20.02
C ASN A 345 9.42 -30.29 -19.04
N TYR A 346 10.60 -29.83 -18.63
CA TYR A 346 10.75 -28.70 -17.70
C TYR A 346 10.02 -27.43 -18.13
N SER A 347 10.09 -27.09 -19.42
CA SER A 347 9.39 -25.91 -19.99
C SER A 347 7.86 -26.01 -19.81
N SER A 348 7.27 -27.16 -20.07
CA SER A 348 5.83 -27.39 -19.87
C SER A 348 5.45 -27.40 -18.40
N ALA A 349 6.28 -28.01 -17.55
CA ALA A 349 6.08 -28.00 -16.09
C ALA A 349 6.13 -26.60 -15.51
N LEU A 350 7.07 -25.76 -15.98
CA LEU A 350 7.17 -24.36 -15.57
C LEU A 350 5.92 -23.57 -15.97
N CYS A 351 5.47 -23.70 -17.22
CA CYS A 351 4.24 -23.08 -17.69
C CYS A 351 3.02 -23.51 -16.83
N PHE A 352 2.90 -24.81 -16.57
CA PHE A 352 1.81 -25.35 -15.76
C PHE A 352 1.83 -24.86 -14.30
N THR A 353 3.02 -24.78 -13.71
CA THR A 353 3.21 -24.20 -12.37
C THR A 353 2.82 -22.72 -12.35
N CYS A 354 3.20 -21.96 -13.37
CA CYS A 354 2.81 -20.55 -13.53
C CYS A 354 1.29 -20.38 -13.71
N VAL A 355 0.64 -21.30 -14.42
CA VAL A 355 -0.83 -21.33 -14.54
C VAL A 355 -1.48 -21.49 -13.17
N TRP A 356 -1.06 -22.48 -12.37
CA TRP A 356 -1.60 -22.68 -11.03
C TRP A 356 -1.34 -21.50 -10.09
N TYR A 357 -0.14 -20.94 -10.14
CA TYR A 357 0.16 -19.69 -9.40
C TYR A 357 -0.81 -18.56 -9.80
N SER A 358 -1.01 -18.36 -11.10
CA SER A 358 -1.93 -17.34 -11.62
C SER A 358 -3.38 -17.58 -11.16
N VAL A 359 -3.84 -18.84 -11.18
CA VAL A 359 -5.19 -19.23 -10.74
C VAL A 359 -5.39 -18.92 -9.24
N ILE A 360 -4.38 -19.18 -8.39
CA ILE A 360 -4.45 -18.86 -6.96
C ILE A 360 -4.57 -17.36 -6.74
N ILE A 361 -3.73 -16.56 -7.43
CA ILE A 361 -3.80 -15.10 -7.33
C ILE A 361 -5.13 -14.56 -7.88
N MET A 362 -5.59 -15.09 -9.02
CA MET A 362 -6.91 -14.72 -9.58
C MET A 362 -8.04 -15.01 -8.59
N GLY A 363 -8.00 -16.14 -7.89
CA GLY A 363 -9.01 -16.47 -6.87
C GLY A 363 -9.07 -15.42 -5.76
N GLY A 364 -7.92 -14.99 -5.24
CA GLY A 364 -7.83 -13.92 -4.25
C GLY A 364 -8.35 -12.58 -4.76
N MET A 365 -7.95 -12.19 -5.99
CA MET A 365 -8.38 -10.93 -6.59
C MET A 365 -9.87 -10.94 -6.98
N ALA A 366 -10.39 -12.09 -7.44
CA ALA A 366 -11.82 -12.27 -7.71
C ALA A 366 -12.66 -12.15 -6.44
N TYR A 367 -12.18 -12.69 -5.32
CA TYR A 367 -12.84 -12.52 -4.03
C TYR A 367 -12.94 -11.03 -3.64
N ILE A 368 -11.82 -10.27 -3.74
CA ILE A 368 -11.82 -8.82 -3.47
C ILE A 368 -12.78 -8.10 -4.41
N PHE A 369 -12.76 -8.44 -5.71
CA PHE A 369 -13.62 -7.83 -6.72
C PHE A 369 -15.10 -8.06 -6.41
N LEU A 370 -15.49 -9.29 -6.05
CA LEU A 370 -16.87 -9.64 -5.70
C LEU A 370 -17.35 -8.89 -4.44
N ILE A 371 -16.53 -8.81 -3.39
CA ILE A 371 -16.87 -8.03 -2.19
C ILE A 371 -17.09 -6.56 -2.54
N GLN A 372 -16.24 -6.00 -3.38
CA GLN A 372 -16.38 -4.60 -3.81
C GLN A 372 -17.64 -4.38 -4.66
N LEU A 373 -17.97 -5.31 -5.58
CA LEU A 373 -19.24 -5.24 -6.34
C LEU A 373 -20.47 -5.24 -5.41
N ILE A 374 -20.44 -6.08 -4.38
CA ILE A 374 -21.50 -6.13 -3.36
C ILE A 374 -21.55 -4.81 -2.60
N ASN A 375 -20.44 -4.31 -2.10
CA ASN A 375 -20.37 -3.07 -1.35
C ASN A 375 -20.88 -1.88 -2.16
N ILE A 376 -20.53 -1.80 -3.45
CA ILE A 376 -21.05 -0.78 -4.37
C ILE A 376 -22.55 -0.92 -4.55
N SER A 377 -23.06 -2.16 -4.72
CA SER A 377 -24.48 -2.43 -4.92
C SER A 377 -25.35 -1.99 -3.74
N TYR A 378 -24.81 -2.05 -2.53
CA TYR A 378 -25.48 -1.57 -1.31
C TYR A 378 -25.04 -0.15 -0.90
N ASN A 379 -24.18 0.49 -1.68
CA ASN A 379 -23.56 1.80 -1.40
C ASN A 379 -22.96 1.87 0.01
N VAL A 380 -22.20 0.88 0.36
CA VAL A 380 -21.49 0.77 1.64
C VAL A 380 -19.99 0.72 1.35
N THR A 381 -19.16 1.31 2.21
CA THR A 381 -17.72 1.15 2.16
C THR A 381 -17.28 0.01 3.07
N GLU A 382 -16.16 -0.63 2.78
CA GLU A 382 -15.58 -1.67 3.63
C GLU A 382 -15.38 -1.17 5.07
N ARG A 383 -15.04 0.11 5.23
CA ARG A 383 -14.89 0.75 6.53
C ARG A 383 -16.21 0.80 7.30
N GLU A 384 -17.30 1.15 6.63
CA GLU A 384 -18.65 1.18 7.21
C GLU A 384 -19.12 -0.22 7.59
N VAL A 385 -18.83 -1.22 6.74
CA VAL A 385 -19.11 -2.64 7.04
C VAL A 385 -18.39 -3.09 8.31
N GLN A 386 -17.08 -2.81 8.41
CA GLN A 386 -16.30 -3.16 9.60
C GLN A 386 -16.81 -2.47 10.86
N GLN A 387 -17.24 -1.21 10.75
CA GLN A 387 -17.81 -0.46 11.86
C GLN A 387 -19.16 -1.07 12.28
N ALA A 388 -20.05 -1.35 11.34
CA ALA A 388 -21.35 -1.98 11.60
C ALA A 388 -21.19 -3.36 12.26
N LEU A 389 -20.22 -4.15 11.82
CA LEU A 389 -19.90 -5.44 12.43
C LEU A 389 -19.42 -5.30 13.88
N ARG A 390 -18.58 -4.30 14.19
CA ARG A 390 -18.08 -4.02 15.55
C ARG A 390 -19.21 -3.53 16.48
N GLN A 391 -20.08 -2.68 15.94
CA GLN A 391 -21.21 -2.11 16.68
C GLN A 391 -22.43 -3.04 16.71
N LYS A 392 -22.35 -4.19 16.01
CA LYS A 392 -23.47 -5.14 15.83
C LYS A 392 -24.72 -4.46 15.25
N THR A 393 -24.52 -3.44 14.42
CA THR A 393 -25.56 -2.69 13.72
C THR A 393 -25.64 -3.15 12.25
N GLY A 394 -26.70 -2.72 11.54
CA GLY A 394 -26.91 -3.09 10.13
C GLY A 394 -27.60 -4.45 9.95
N ARG A 395 -28.27 -4.60 8.81
CA ARG A 395 -28.97 -5.84 8.42
C ARG A 395 -27.96 -6.79 7.77
N ARG A 396 -27.81 -7.96 8.34
CA ARG A 396 -26.95 -9.01 7.78
C ARG A 396 -27.74 -9.85 6.78
N LEU A 397 -27.20 -9.98 5.59
CA LEU A 397 -27.75 -10.78 4.50
C LEU A 397 -26.75 -11.89 4.12
N LEU A 398 -27.21 -12.96 3.50
CA LEU A 398 -26.40 -14.13 3.08
C LEU A 398 -25.45 -14.62 4.19
N CYS A 399 -26.02 -15.07 5.31
CA CYS A 399 -25.27 -15.59 6.47
C CYS A 399 -24.19 -14.62 7.03
N GLY A 400 -24.39 -13.31 6.85
CA GLY A 400 -23.47 -12.29 7.36
C GLY A 400 -22.37 -11.86 6.41
N LEU A 401 -22.36 -12.37 5.18
CA LEU A 401 -21.43 -11.97 4.13
C LEU A 401 -21.68 -10.53 3.64
N ILE A 402 -22.95 -10.11 3.68
CA ILE A 402 -23.38 -8.77 3.26
C ILE A 402 -23.91 -8.02 4.48
N VAL A 403 -23.48 -6.79 4.67
CA VAL A 403 -23.96 -5.89 5.71
C VAL A 403 -24.58 -4.66 5.05
N ASP A 404 -25.92 -4.58 5.06
CA ASP A 404 -26.62 -3.37 4.64
C ASP A 404 -26.78 -2.44 5.84
N THR A 405 -26.13 -1.29 5.80
CA THR A 405 -26.28 -0.25 6.83
C THR A 405 -27.53 0.59 6.63
N GLY A 406 -28.17 0.51 5.45
CA GLY A 406 -29.37 1.29 5.08
C GLY A 406 -29.15 2.79 4.92
N GLN A 407 -28.07 3.34 5.50
CA GLN A 407 -27.88 4.78 5.62
C GLN A 407 -27.71 5.50 4.27
N TYR A 408 -26.97 4.88 3.33
CA TYR A 408 -26.68 5.45 2.01
C TYR A 408 -27.26 4.65 0.86
N ASN A 409 -27.97 3.57 1.15
CA ASN A 409 -28.55 2.69 0.15
C ASN A 409 -29.79 3.35 -0.49
N ARG A 410 -29.71 3.66 -1.78
CA ARG A 410 -30.78 4.27 -2.60
C ARG A 410 -31.38 3.31 -3.60
N GLY A 411 -31.03 2.03 -3.53
CA GLY A 411 -31.37 0.99 -4.48
C GLY A 411 -30.30 0.80 -5.56
N PHE A 412 -30.25 -0.42 -6.11
CA PHE A 412 -29.17 -0.92 -6.97
C PHE A 412 -28.75 0.07 -8.08
N LEU A 413 -29.68 0.47 -8.93
CA LEU A 413 -29.38 1.34 -10.08
C LEU A 413 -28.84 2.73 -9.66
N ARG A 414 -29.43 3.32 -8.62
CA ARG A 414 -28.99 4.64 -8.14
C ARG A 414 -27.64 4.55 -7.43
N ASN A 415 -27.36 3.47 -6.75
CA ASN A 415 -26.06 3.24 -6.10
C ASN A 415 -24.95 3.11 -7.16
N TRP A 416 -25.20 2.36 -8.24
CA TRP A 416 -24.26 2.23 -9.37
C TRP A 416 -24.08 3.53 -10.13
N HIS A 417 -25.17 4.29 -10.37
CA HIS A 417 -25.07 5.63 -10.98
C HIS A 417 -24.22 6.55 -10.10
N GLN A 418 -24.48 6.58 -8.79
CA GLN A 418 -23.66 7.38 -7.87
C GLN A 418 -22.18 6.94 -7.88
N PHE A 419 -21.90 5.64 -7.94
CA PHE A 419 -20.54 5.13 -8.06
C PHE A 419 -19.88 5.57 -9.38
N SER A 420 -20.60 5.54 -10.51
CA SER A 420 -20.08 5.93 -11.82
C SER A 420 -19.77 7.44 -11.93
N THR A 421 -20.41 8.26 -11.10
CA THR A 421 -20.21 9.72 -11.07
C THR A 421 -19.25 10.17 -9.97
N LEU A 422 -18.63 9.24 -9.19
CA LEU A 422 -17.64 9.59 -8.19
C LEU A 422 -16.44 10.30 -8.83
N GLY A 423 -16.00 11.38 -8.22
CA GLY A 423 -14.81 12.13 -8.66
C GLY A 423 -15.03 13.03 -9.90
N THR A 424 -16.22 13.05 -10.50
CA THR A 424 -16.51 13.89 -11.67
C THR A 424 -17.02 15.29 -11.33
N HIS A 425 -17.46 15.52 -10.10
CA HIS A 425 -17.90 16.84 -9.67
C HIS A 425 -16.74 17.62 -9.03
N PRO A 426 -16.34 18.77 -9.60
CA PRO A 426 -15.51 19.72 -8.87
C PRO A 426 -16.32 20.25 -7.67
N PHE A 427 -15.66 20.40 -6.54
CA PHE A 427 -16.26 20.82 -5.26
C PHE A 427 -17.13 22.08 -5.40
N HIS A 428 -18.43 21.93 -5.22
CA HIS A 428 -19.22 23.01 -4.63
C HIS A 428 -19.05 22.89 -3.10
N HIS A 429 -18.35 23.84 -2.50
CA HIS A 429 -18.52 24.14 -1.10
C HIS A 429 -19.97 24.57 -0.88
N PRO A 430 -20.76 23.88 -0.03
CA PRO A 430 -21.96 24.48 0.51
C PRO A 430 -21.52 25.38 1.67
N ALA A 431 -21.07 26.58 1.36
CA ALA A 431 -20.72 27.61 2.30
C ALA A 431 -21.45 28.93 1.91
N GLU A 432 -22.71 28.83 1.45
CA GLU A 432 -23.54 30.00 1.25
C GLU A 432 -25.04 29.60 1.24
N ASP A 433 -25.55 29.08 2.35
CA ASP A 433 -26.99 29.07 2.63
C ASP A 433 -27.19 29.09 4.16
N ILE A 434 -26.63 30.12 4.79
CA ILE A 434 -27.10 30.59 6.11
C ILE A 434 -27.26 32.12 5.99
N VAL A 435 -28.43 32.53 5.55
CA VAL A 435 -29.03 33.83 5.87
C VAL A 435 -30.32 33.54 6.59
#